data_2339ff9d9b39ac8cf3a7131b2b5d3371
#
_entry.id   2339ff9d9b39ac8cf3a7131b2b5d3371
#
_cell.length_a   1.000
_cell.length_b   1.000
_cell.length_c   1.000
_cell.angle_alpha   90.00
_cell.angle_beta   90.00
_cell.angle_gamma   90.00
#
_symmetry.space_group_name_H-M   'P 1'
#
loop_
_entity.id
_entity.type
_entity.pdbx_description
1 polymer ?
#
loop_
_entity_poly.entity_id
_entity_poly.type
_entity_poly.pdbx_seq_one_letter_code
_entity_poly.pdbx_strand_id
1 'polypeptide(L)' 'MTNIREKAQDMFREVFDDDTLEIYDAMQAKDVEGWDSLTHITLIMTIEDGFGVKFTTREVMGFQNVGEMLDCLSKKLPG' A
#
# COMPACT_ATOMS: atom_id res chain seq x y z
N MET A 1 11.31 -0.45 16.57
CA MET A 1 10.65 0.52 15.68
C MET A 1 9.86 -0.21 14.61
N THR A 2 8.64 0.24 14.36
CA THR A 2 7.82 -0.38 13.33
C THR A 2 8.34 0.02 11.95
N ASN A 3 8.68 -0.97 11.14
CA ASN A 3 9.11 -0.75 9.78
C ASN A 3 7.87 -0.47 8.92
N ILE A 4 7.90 0.62 8.14
CA ILE A 4 6.79 0.99 7.26
C ILE A 4 6.44 -0.17 6.33
N ARG A 5 7.45 -0.83 5.77
CA ARG A 5 7.26 -1.95 4.86
C ARG A 5 6.55 -3.12 5.55
N GLU A 6 6.97 -3.47 6.76
CA GLU A 6 6.34 -4.57 7.50
C GLU A 6 4.89 -4.27 7.82
N LYS A 7 4.62 -3.05 8.28
CA LYS A 7 3.26 -2.66 8.62
C LYS A 7 2.37 -2.62 7.37
N ALA A 8 2.90 -2.09 6.27
CA ALA A 8 2.18 -2.07 5.01
C ALA A 8 1.91 -3.48 4.50
N GLN A 9 2.89 -4.38 4.64
CA GLN A 9 2.72 -5.77 4.23
C GLN A 9 1.58 -6.44 4.99
N ASP A 10 1.45 -6.18 6.28
CA ASP A 10 0.35 -6.73 7.06
C ASP A 10 -0.99 -6.22 6.54
N MET A 11 -1.04 -4.96 6.11
CA MET A 11 -2.26 -4.39 5.54
C MET A 11 -2.57 -5.01 4.19
N PHE A 12 -1.56 -5.25 3.36
CA PHE A 12 -1.74 -5.96 2.09
C PHE A 12 -2.31 -7.35 2.32
N ARG A 13 -1.76 -8.08 3.29
CA ARG A 13 -2.23 -9.42 3.63
C ARG A 13 -3.69 -9.41 4.07
N GLU A 14 -4.06 -8.40 4.83
CA GLU A 14 -5.44 -8.25 5.30
C GLU A 14 -6.39 -7.95 4.13
N VAL A 15 -6.01 -7.00 3.28
CA VAL A 15 -6.86 -6.58 2.16
C VAL A 15 -7.05 -7.72 1.15
N PHE A 16 -5.98 -8.47 0.88
CA PHE A 16 -6.02 -9.55 -0.12
C PHE A 16 -6.33 -10.91 0.51
N ASP A 17 -6.51 -10.94 1.85
CA ASP A 17 -6.82 -12.17 2.59
C ASP A 17 -5.80 -13.27 2.27
N ASP A 18 -4.52 -12.92 2.30
CA ASP A 18 -3.42 -13.83 1.96
C ASP A 18 -2.27 -13.63 2.93
N ASP A 19 -2.16 -14.50 3.92
CA ASP A 19 -1.15 -14.41 4.97
C ASP A 19 0.27 -14.64 4.46
N THR A 20 0.40 -15.16 3.25
CA THR A 20 1.72 -15.46 2.67
C THR A 20 2.21 -14.39 1.72
N LEU A 21 1.40 -13.37 1.46
CA LEU A 21 1.76 -12.30 0.52
C LEU A 21 2.96 -11.51 1.04
N GLU A 22 3.97 -11.37 0.19
CA GLU A 22 5.15 -10.56 0.50
C GLU A 22 5.24 -9.43 -0.52
N ILE A 23 5.32 -8.19 -0.03
CA ILE A 23 5.42 -7.05 -0.92
C ILE A 23 6.89 -6.77 -1.28
N TYR A 24 7.09 -6.21 -2.46
CA TYR A 24 8.41 -5.80 -2.92
C TYR A 24 8.26 -4.54 -3.78
N ASP A 25 9.34 -3.78 -3.92
CA ASP A 25 9.27 -2.45 -4.52
C ASP A 25 8.72 -2.45 -5.95
N ALA A 26 9.11 -3.42 -6.75
CA ALA A 26 8.68 -3.49 -8.14
C ALA A 26 7.28 -4.08 -8.32
N MET A 27 6.64 -4.53 -7.22
CA MET A 27 5.34 -5.18 -7.28
C MET A 27 4.27 -4.24 -7.84
N GLN A 28 3.52 -4.74 -8.80
CA GLN A 28 2.44 -3.99 -9.46
C GLN A 28 1.12 -4.74 -9.31
N ALA A 29 0.03 -4.05 -9.65
CA ALA A 29 -1.30 -4.66 -9.56
C ALA A 29 -1.39 -5.95 -10.38
N LYS A 30 -0.72 -6.01 -11.51
CA LYS A 30 -0.74 -7.19 -12.38
C LYS A 30 -0.06 -8.40 -11.74
N ASP A 31 0.76 -8.18 -10.71
CA ASP A 31 1.50 -9.24 -10.05
C ASP A 31 0.70 -9.89 -8.91
N VAL A 32 -0.44 -9.29 -8.56
CA VAL A 32 -1.26 -9.76 -7.44
C VAL A 32 -2.67 -10.06 -7.93
N GLU A 33 -3.07 -11.32 -7.80
CA GLU A 33 -4.42 -11.71 -8.17
C GLU A 33 -5.44 -10.99 -7.28
N GLY A 34 -6.48 -10.46 -7.90
CA GLY A 34 -7.53 -9.76 -7.18
C GLY A 34 -7.27 -8.28 -6.96
N TRP A 35 -6.13 -7.76 -7.41
CA TRP A 35 -5.83 -6.33 -7.28
C TRP A 35 -6.42 -5.58 -8.47
N ASP A 36 -7.67 -5.16 -8.32
CA ASP A 36 -8.37 -4.35 -9.31
C ASP A 36 -8.60 -2.94 -8.76
N SER A 37 -9.38 -2.14 -9.49
CA SER A 37 -9.62 -0.74 -9.10
C SER A 37 -10.30 -0.64 -7.74
N LEU A 38 -11.27 -1.50 -7.46
CA LEU A 38 -11.98 -1.48 -6.19
C LEU A 38 -11.07 -1.89 -5.04
N THR A 39 -10.30 -2.95 -5.23
CA THR A 39 -9.36 -3.42 -4.22
C THR A 39 -8.28 -2.39 -3.97
N HIS A 40 -7.85 -1.68 -5.02
CA HIS A 40 -6.85 -0.62 -4.89
C HIS A 40 -7.36 0.49 -3.97
N ILE A 41 -8.61 0.90 -4.14
CA ILE A 41 -9.20 1.93 -3.27
C ILE A 41 -9.28 1.44 -1.84
N THR A 42 -9.70 0.20 -1.64
CA THR A 42 -9.78 -0.41 -0.31
C THR A 42 -8.40 -0.44 0.36
N LEU A 43 -7.38 -0.83 -0.41
CA LEU A 43 -6.01 -0.87 0.07
C LEU A 43 -5.52 0.51 0.52
N ILE A 44 -5.77 1.52 -0.31
CA ILE A 44 -5.36 2.90 0.01
C ILE A 44 -6.04 3.37 1.29
N MET A 45 -7.34 3.12 1.43
CA MET A 45 -8.07 3.52 2.63
C MET A 45 -7.54 2.82 3.88
N THR A 46 -7.22 1.54 3.75
CA THR A 46 -6.66 0.78 4.86
C THR A 46 -5.32 1.35 5.29
N ILE A 47 -4.48 1.70 4.33
CA ILE A 47 -3.17 2.29 4.61
C ILE A 47 -3.33 3.67 5.24
N GLU A 48 -4.25 4.48 4.72
CA GLU A 48 -4.50 5.80 5.29
C GLU A 48 -4.90 5.70 6.76
N ASP A 49 -5.82 4.80 7.07
CA ASP A 49 -6.28 4.60 8.45
C ASP A 49 -5.17 4.05 9.33
N GLY A 50 -4.42 3.10 8.82
CA GLY A 50 -3.39 2.43 9.61
C GLY A 50 -2.21 3.33 9.94
N PHE A 51 -1.86 4.26 9.06
CA PHE A 51 -0.75 5.17 9.26
C PHE A 51 -1.17 6.57 9.66
N GLY A 52 -2.47 6.87 9.61
CA GLY A 52 -2.96 8.20 9.97
C GLY A 52 -2.60 9.27 8.95
N VAL A 53 -2.56 8.92 7.67
CA VAL A 53 -2.20 9.84 6.59
C VAL A 53 -3.31 9.90 5.55
N LYS A 54 -3.20 10.85 4.63
CA LYS A 54 -4.14 10.98 3.52
C LYS A 54 -3.36 11.10 2.22
N PHE A 55 -3.83 10.40 1.19
CA PHE A 55 -3.29 10.53 -0.16
C PHE A 55 -4.23 11.37 -1.01
N THR A 56 -3.65 12.16 -1.92
CA THR A 56 -4.47 12.88 -2.90
C THR A 56 -4.84 11.90 -4.03
N THR A 57 -5.89 12.25 -4.78
CA THR A 57 -6.29 11.45 -5.94
C THR A 57 -5.13 11.30 -6.92
N ARG A 58 -4.39 12.38 -7.13
CA ARG A 58 -3.24 12.35 -8.04
C ARG A 58 -2.19 11.34 -7.57
N GLU A 59 -1.93 11.31 -6.26
CA GLU A 59 -0.95 10.37 -5.71
C GLU A 59 -1.42 8.93 -5.89
N VAL A 60 -2.69 8.66 -5.58
CA VAL A 60 -3.26 7.32 -5.71
C VAL A 60 -3.17 6.81 -7.14
N MET A 61 -3.49 7.66 -8.10
CA MET A 61 -3.47 7.29 -9.51
C MET A 61 -2.07 7.23 -10.10
N GLY A 62 -1.11 7.86 -9.44
CA GLY A 62 0.27 7.93 -9.93
C GLY A 62 1.16 6.78 -9.49
N PHE A 63 0.73 5.96 -8.56
CA PHE A 63 1.55 4.84 -8.08
C PHE A 63 1.63 3.75 -9.16
N GLN A 64 2.84 3.48 -9.62
CA GLN A 64 3.08 2.45 -10.62
C GLN A 64 3.47 1.12 -9.97
N ASN A 65 3.96 1.16 -8.73
CA ASN A 65 4.34 -0.04 -8.00
C ASN A 65 4.29 0.23 -6.49
N VAL A 66 4.50 -0.81 -5.72
CA VAL A 66 4.46 -0.72 -4.26
C VAL A 66 5.57 0.20 -3.74
N GLY A 67 6.74 0.17 -4.36
CA GLY A 67 7.86 1.02 -3.95
C GLY A 67 7.51 2.50 -3.99
N GLU A 68 6.80 2.94 -5.03
CA GLU A 68 6.37 4.33 -5.14
C GLU A 68 5.35 4.68 -4.06
N MET A 69 4.44 3.76 -3.76
CA MET A 69 3.47 3.95 -2.69
C MET A 69 4.16 4.10 -1.34
N LEU A 70 5.12 3.22 -1.05
CA LEU A 70 5.86 3.25 0.22
C LEU A 70 6.69 4.53 0.34
N ASP A 71 7.30 4.96 -0.76
CA ASP A 71 8.08 6.19 -0.78
C ASP A 71 7.20 7.40 -0.47
N CYS A 72 6.04 7.49 -1.10
CA CYS A 72 5.08 8.56 -0.86
C CYS A 72 4.61 8.53 0.60
N LEU A 73 4.31 7.35 1.10
CA LEU A 73 3.88 7.17 2.49
C LEU A 73 4.95 7.64 3.46
N SER A 74 6.20 7.28 3.19
CA SER A 74 7.32 7.67 4.03
C SER A 74 7.45 9.20 4.14
N LYS A 75 7.19 9.89 3.03
CA LYS A 75 7.28 11.36 3.01
C LYS A 75 6.17 12.03 3.81
N LYS A 76 5.05 11.34 4.00
CA LYS A 76 3.91 11.88 4.74
C LYS A 76 3.99 11.63 6.24
N LEU A 77 4.82 10.69 6.65
CA LEU A 77 4.94 10.34 8.06
C LEU A 77 5.95 11.23 8.77
N PRO A 78 5.65 11.63 10.02
CA PRO A 78 6.58 12.44 10.81
C PRO A 78 7.79 11.58 11.21
N GLY A 79 8.93 12.18 11.11
CA GLY A 79 10.18 11.54 11.52
C GLY A 79 10.79 10.69 10.45
#